data_9d869b02e1b72d8efbe6aa78b8fde930
#
_entry.id   9d869b02e1b72d8efbe6aa78b8fde930
#
_cell.length_a   1.000
_cell.length_b   1.000
_cell.length_c   1.000
_cell.angle_alpha   90.00
_cell.angle_beta   90.00
_cell.angle_gamma   90.00
#
_symmetry.space_group_name_H-M   'P 1'
#
loop_
_entity.id
_entity.type
_entity.pdbx_description
1 polymer ?
#
loop_
_entity_poly.entity_id
_entity_poly.type
_entity_poly.pdbx_seq_one_letter_code
_entity_poly.pdbx_strand_id
1 'polypeptide(L)'
;MNFSIRYLLGVSALTCGVLACASAPPGAAASVPVVPSPTGPVPNPSRMVPTSALSDTERSIAAAVDPRNAEGLALLERVVNINSGTMNFAGVKQVGDIFRKELDALGFETRWVDGAAFGRSGHLIAERSGTGPRMLLIGHLDTVFEPTSPFQKFEKITDSTARGPGVIDMKGGDVIMIQAFKALKSAGALDHMSITAVFSGDEEAAGRPLELARADLVAAAKKSQYAIGFEDGSGDPRTAVISRRGATSWTLESTGIPAHSSQIFRSDIGDGAIFESARALEGFRSRLSTEQYLTFNPGYAIGGTDVRKDSTQPGGTAFGKSNVVSKQMVVYGDIRALSPEQLASAKTVMRSIAAASLPHTTSAITFEDGYPPLAPTAGNRRLLALYDQVSRDLGYWHVVAVDPMRAGAADVSFAAPFTPMALDAVGLAGWDDHTDKETADLRMFAPLTKRAAIFLYRLSTQAPH
;
A
#
# COMPACT_ATOMS: atom_id res chain seq x y z
N MET A 1 -69.72 20.63 -67.37
CA MET A 1 -68.33 21.12 -67.51
C MET A 1 -67.75 21.25 -66.13
N ASN A 2 -67.00 20.29 -65.77
CA ASN A 2 -66.42 20.16 -64.42
C ASN A 2 -64.94 20.57 -64.47
N PHE A 3 -64.56 21.55 -63.66
CA PHE A 3 -63.18 21.88 -63.41
C PHE A 3 -62.87 21.53 -61.92
N SER A 4 -62.08 20.51 -61.69
CA SER A 4 -61.54 20.15 -60.39
C SER A 4 -60.20 20.81 -60.22
N ILE A 5 -60.07 21.67 -59.21
CA ILE A 5 -58.79 22.24 -58.75
C ILE A 5 -58.22 21.35 -57.60
N ARG A 6 -57.03 20.78 -57.80
CA ARG A 6 -56.28 20.06 -56.78
C ARG A 6 -55.35 21.05 -56.10
N TYR A 7 -55.52 21.21 -54.79
CA TYR A 7 -54.54 21.85 -53.90
C TYR A 7 -53.47 20.84 -53.45
N LEU A 8 -52.22 21.16 -53.81
CA LEU A 8 -51.06 20.46 -53.19
C LEU A 8 -50.74 21.17 -51.87
N LEU A 9 -50.89 20.46 -50.75
CA LEU A 9 -50.33 20.85 -49.44
C LEU A 9 -48.95 20.21 -49.29
N GLY A 10 -47.90 21.03 -49.37
CA GLY A 10 -46.54 20.63 -49.04
C GLY A 10 -46.38 20.61 -47.51
N VAL A 11 -46.14 19.43 -46.94
CA VAL A 11 -45.74 19.27 -45.52
C VAL A 11 -44.23 19.24 -45.46
N SER A 12 -43.63 20.36 -45.00
CA SER A 12 -42.20 20.37 -44.63
C SER A 12 -42.01 19.72 -43.26
N ALA A 13 -41.42 18.55 -43.24
CA ALA A 13 -41.00 17.90 -42.02
C ALA A 13 -39.68 18.52 -41.54
N LEU A 14 -39.72 19.31 -40.45
CA LEU A 14 -38.55 19.71 -39.69
C LEU A 14 -38.07 18.50 -38.89
N THR A 15 -36.98 17.88 -39.32
CA THR A 15 -36.26 16.89 -38.50
C THR A 15 -35.41 17.62 -37.46
N CYS A 16 -35.88 17.69 -36.21
CA CYS A 16 -35.05 18.03 -35.06
C CYS A 16 -34.05 16.91 -34.83
N GLY A 17 -32.79 17.10 -35.23
CA GLY A 17 -31.69 16.22 -34.87
C GLY A 17 -31.41 16.39 -33.40
N VAL A 18 -31.78 15.37 -32.60
CA VAL A 18 -31.32 15.21 -31.20
C VAL A 18 -29.85 14.78 -31.29
N LEU A 19 -28.91 15.71 -31.07
CA LEU A 19 -27.54 15.34 -30.81
C LEU A 19 -27.54 14.61 -29.44
N ALA A 20 -27.49 13.30 -29.49
CA ALA A 20 -27.11 12.49 -28.31
C ALA A 20 -25.63 12.76 -28.02
N CYS A 21 -25.37 13.61 -27.03
CA CYS A 21 -24.04 13.60 -26.39
C CYS A 21 -23.82 12.22 -25.78
N ALA A 22 -23.14 11.36 -26.51
CA ALA A 22 -22.55 10.16 -25.94
C ALA A 22 -21.49 10.61 -24.94
N SER A 23 -21.83 10.57 -23.64
CA SER A 23 -20.84 10.67 -22.59
C SER A 23 -19.84 9.52 -22.79
N ALA A 24 -18.57 9.88 -23.01
CA ALA A 24 -17.50 8.91 -23.04
C ALA A 24 -17.55 8.09 -21.75
N PRO A 25 -17.28 6.78 -21.80
CA PRO A 25 -17.21 5.96 -20.59
C PRO A 25 -16.15 6.56 -19.65
N PRO A 26 -16.36 6.51 -18.31
CA PRO A 26 -15.38 7.00 -17.34
C PRO A 26 -14.02 6.35 -17.65
N GLY A 27 -12.98 7.18 -17.72
CA GLY A 27 -11.68 6.86 -18.27
C GLY A 27 -11.18 5.49 -17.86
N ALA A 28 -10.88 4.68 -18.85
CA ALA A 28 -10.16 3.44 -18.66
C ALA A 28 -8.88 3.76 -17.86
N ALA A 29 -8.71 3.15 -16.70
CA ALA A 29 -7.48 3.23 -15.92
C ALA A 29 -6.34 2.94 -16.91
N ALA A 30 -5.40 3.89 -17.05
CA ALA A 30 -4.30 3.75 -18.00
C ALA A 30 -3.65 2.38 -17.76
N SER A 31 -3.71 1.51 -18.77
CA SER A 31 -3.15 0.18 -18.68
C SER A 31 -1.70 0.29 -18.22
N VAL A 32 -1.39 -0.25 -17.05
CA VAL A 32 -0.02 -0.37 -16.59
C VAL A 32 0.64 -1.38 -17.52
N PRO A 33 1.65 -1.01 -18.32
CA PRO A 33 2.39 -2.00 -19.06
C PRO A 33 3.01 -2.96 -18.05
N VAL A 34 2.58 -4.20 -18.03
CA VAL A 34 3.19 -5.25 -17.20
C VAL A 34 4.55 -5.53 -17.82
N VAL A 35 5.58 -4.90 -17.26
CA VAL A 35 6.95 -5.30 -17.55
C VAL A 35 7.18 -6.61 -16.80
N PRO A 36 7.57 -7.72 -17.49
CA PRO A 36 7.84 -8.96 -16.80
C PRO A 36 8.84 -8.76 -15.67
N SER A 37 8.58 -9.33 -14.50
CA SER A 37 9.54 -9.31 -13.39
C SER A 37 10.86 -9.92 -13.87
N PRO A 38 12.02 -9.37 -13.47
CA PRO A 38 13.31 -9.90 -13.83
C PRO A 38 13.42 -11.38 -13.42
N THR A 39 13.90 -12.23 -14.31
CA THR A 39 14.09 -13.66 -14.06
C THR A 39 15.58 -13.98 -13.88
N GLY A 40 15.89 -15.08 -13.21
CA GLY A 40 17.25 -15.54 -12.96
C GLY A 40 17.94 -14.84 -11.78
N PRO A 41 19.15 -15.29 -11.40
CA PRO A 41 19.86 -14.80 -10.24
C PRO A 41 20.24 -13.33 -10.39
N VAL A 42 20.18 -12.60 -9.27
CA VAL A 42 20.66 -11.21 -9.21
C VAL A 42 22.17 -11.20 -9.45
N PRO A 43 22.67 -10.42 -10.43
CA PRO A 43 24.12 -10.33 -10.68
C PRO A 43 24.84 -9.79 -9.44
N ASN A 44 26.04 -10.29 -9.18
CA ASN A 44 26.84 -9.89 -8.02
C ASN A 44 27.28 -8.41 -8.15
N PRO A 45 26.83 -7.51 -7.27
CA PRO A 45 27.11 -6.08 -7.36
C PRO A 45 28.60 -5.74 -7.14
N SER A 46 29.39 -6.57 -6.45
CA SER A 46 30.81 -6.34 -6.22
C SER A 46 31.68 -6.41 -7.49
N ARG A 47 31.10 -6.90 -8.59
CA ARG A 47 31.76 -6.96 -9.90
C ARG A 47 31.34 -5.82 -10.84
N MET A 48 30.51 -4.93 -10.38
CA MET A 48 29.94 -3.86 -11.17
C MET A 48 30.74 -2.56 -10.95
N VAL A 49 30.98 -1.81 -12.01
CA VAL A 49 31.77 -0.60 -12.00
C VAL A 49 30.87 0.59 -12.35
N PRO A 50 30.89 1.68 -11.55
CA PRO A 50 30.16 2.89 -11.89
C PRO A 50 30.56 3.43 -13.28
N THR A 51 29.58 3.96 -13.99
CA THR A 51 29.82 4.59 -15.30
C THR A 51 30.39 6.00 -15.13
N SER A 52 30.86 6.60 -16.23
CA SER A 52 31.28 7.99 -16.25
C SER A 52 30.17 9.02 -16.06
N ALA A 53 28.91 8.55 -16.01
CA ALA A 53 27.71 9.40 -15.84
C ALA A 53 27.56 10.00 -14.43
N LEU A 54 28.19 9.41 -13.41
CA LEU A 54 28.17 9.98 -12.06
C LEU A 54 29.00 11.28 -11.99
N SER A 55 28.45 12.32 -11.35
CA SER A 55 29.17 13.55 -11.00
C SER A 55 30.23 13.29 -9.91
N ASP A 56 31.13 14.24 -9.67
CA ASP A 56 32.15 14.12 -8.61
C ASP A 56 31.50 14.00 -7.22
N THR A 57 30.43 14.75 -6.97
CA THR A 57 29.68 14.66 -5.73
C THR A 57 29.03 13.25 -5.56
N GLU A 58 28.44 12.71 -6.62
CA GLU A 58 27.82 11.38 -6.57
C GLU A 58 28.86 10.28 -6.37
N ARG A 59 30.05 10.42 -6.97
CA ARG A 59 31.19 9.52 -6.70
C ARG A 59 31.64 9.60 -5.24
N SER A 60 31.68 10.81 -4.68
CA SER A 60 32.02 11.02 -3.26
C SER A 60 30.95 10.40 -2.32
N ILE A 61 29.67 10.54 -2.65
CA ILE A 61 28.57 9.90 -1.92
C ILE A 61 28.71 8.37 -1.97
N ALA A 62 28.90 7.79 -3.15
CA ALA A 62 29.07 6.35 -3.31
C ALA A 62 30.29 5.81 -2.54
N ALA A 63 31.43 6.51 -2.61
CA ALA A 63 32.65 6.14 -1.91
C ALA A 63 32.51 6.20 -0.37
N ALA A 64 31.64 7.07 0.14
CA ALA A 64 31.39 7.21 1.58
C ALA A 64 30.59 6.03 2.19
N VAL A 65 29.94 5.19 1.38
CA VAL A 65 29.13 4.05 1.86
C VAL A 65 30.00 2.87 2.28
N ASP A 66 30.97 2.45 1.45
CA ASP A 66 31.72 1.22 1.67
C ASP A 66 32.42 1.14 3.04
N PRO A 67 33.11 2.21 3.53
CA PRO A 67 33.74 2.20 4.85
C PRO A 67 32.76 2.06 6.01
N ARG A 68 31.47 2.36 5.78
CA ARG A 68 30.39 2.30 6.79
C ARG A 68 29.56 1.02 6.73
N ASN A 69 29.84 0.14 5.78
CA ASN A 69 29.04 -1.07 5.59
C ASN A 69 28.99 -1.93 6.86
N ALA A 70 30.12 -2.11 7.53
CA ALA A 70 30.16 -2.88 8.79
C ALA A 70 29.38 -2.21 9.93
N GLU A 71 29.42 -0.88 10.03
CA GLU A 71 28.63 -0.09 11.00
C GLU A 71 27.13 -0.26 10.73
N GLY A 72 26.72 -0.18 9.46
CA GLY A 72 25.33 -0.35 9.07
C GLY A 72 24.79 -1.75 9.38
N LEU A 73 25.57 -2.79 9.06
CA LEU A 73 25.19 -4.18 9.38
C LEU A 73 25.13 -4.42 10.90
N ALA A 74 26.03 -3.84 11.69
CA ALA A 74 25.97 -3.90 13.15
C ALA A 74 24.73 -3.17 13.72
N LEU A 75 24.33 -2.05 13.12
CA LEU A 75 23.08 -1.37 13.48
C LEU A 75 21.88 -2.24 13.16
N LEU A 76 21.85 -2.87 11.98
CA LEU A 76 20.79 -3.78 11.56
C LEU A 76 20.66 -4.97 12.55
N GLU A 77 21.76 -5.66 12.85
CA GLU A 77 21.79 -6.74 13.81
C GLU A 77 21.26 -6.30 15.19
N ARG A 78 21.68 -5.13 15.65
CA ARG A 78 21.24 -4.56 16.92
C ARG A 78 19.72 -4.37 16.97
N VAL A 79 19.11 -3.78 15.96
CA VAL A 79 17.68 -3.47 15.95
C VAL A 79 16.82 -4.71 15.67
N VAL A 80 17.30 -5.65 14.87
CA VAL A 80 16.63 -6.93 14.62
C VAL A 80 16.56 -7.77 15.90
N ASN A 81 17.59 -7.71 16.75
CA ASN A 81 17.61 -8.41 18.05
C ASN A 81 16.68 -7.79 19.12
N ILE A 82 15.99 -6.70 18.81
CA ILE A 82 14.93 -6.13 19.64
C ILE A 82 13.60 -6.56 19.06
N ASN A 83 12.83 -7.33 19.85
CA ASN A 83 11.45 -7.61 19.45
C ASN A 83 10.65 -6.31 19.37
N SER A 84 10.10 -6.02 18.21
CA SER A 84 9.22 -4.87 17.95
C SER A 84 7.93 -5.29 17.25
N GLY A 85 7.36 -6.45 17.63
CA GLY A 85 5.99 -6.77 17.21
C GLY A 85 5.07 -5.60 17.53
N THR A 86 4.10 -5.30 16.66
CA THR A 86 3.29 -4.07 16.75
C THR A 86 2.70 -3.84 18.14
N MET A 87 2.32 -4.91 18.84
CA MET A 87 1.74 -4.82 20.19
C MET A 87 2.80 -4.80 21.30
N ASN A 88 4.06 -4.97 20.99
CA ASN A 88 5.17 -4.75 21.92
C ASN A 88 5.61 -3.27 21.93
N PHE A 89 4.80 -2.40 22.50
CA PHE A 89 5.02 -0.95 22.52
C PHE A 89 6.40 -0.53 23.03
N ALA A 90 6.92 -1.24 24.03
CA ALA A 90 8.24 -0.95 24.57
C ALA A 90 9.35 -1.28 23.57
N GLY A 91 9.23 -2.39 22.83
CA GLY A 91 10.20 -2.78 21.83
C GLY A 91 10.18 -1.85 20.61
N VAL A 92 9.00 -1.48 20.10
CA VAL A 92 8.83 -0.49 19.04
C VAL A 92 9.49 0.83 19.45
N LYS A 93 9.20 1.32 20.66
CA LYS A 93 9.82 2.53 21.20
C LYS A 93 11.34 2.42 21.30
N GLN A 94 11.86 1.28 21.72
CA GLN A 94 13.30 1.04 21.85
C GLN A 94 14.03 1.09 20.50
N VAL A 95 13.44 0.52 19.44
CA VAL A 95 13.97 0.64 18.07
C VAL A 95 13.96 2.12 17.64
N GLY A 96 12.84 2.82 17.86
CA GLY A 96 12.72 4.24 17.58
C GLY A 96 13.76 5.09 18.32
N ASP A 97 14.07 4.79 19.60
CA ASP A 97 15.08 5.53 20.37
C ASP A 97 16.51 5.29 19.86
N ILE A 98 16.78 4.13 19.26
CA ILE A 98 18.06 3.87 18.60
C ILE A 98 18.17 4.71 17.33
N PHE A 99 17.17 4.69 16.46
CA PHE A 99 17.17 5.47 15.23
C PHE A 99 17.17 6.98 15.51
N ARG A 100 16.47 7.41 16.54
CA ARG A 100 16.50 8.80 17.01
C ARG A 100 17.92 9.27 17.28
N LYS A 101 18.73 8.50 18.01
CA LYS A 101 20.13 8.87 18.31
C LYS A 101 20.98 9.00 17.04
N GLU A 102 20.78 8.13 16.07
CA GLU A 102 21.47 8.20 14.79
C GLU A 102 21.07 9.46 14.00
N LEU A 103 19.79 9.81 14.00
CA LEU A 103 19.24 10.97 13.30
C LEU A 103 19.61 12.30 13.99
N ASP A 104 19.57 12.35 15.32
CA ASP A 104 20.01 13.50 16.11
C ASP A 104 21.50 13.82 15.82
N ALA A 105 22.36 12.79 15.76
CA ALA A 105 23.78 12.93 15.41
C ALA A 105 24.01 13.45 13.97
N LEU A 106 23.04 13.26 13.09
CA LEU A 106 23.04 13.78 11.72
C LEU A 106 22.49 15.21 11.61
N GLY A 107 21.96 15.76 12.73
CA GLY A 107 21.41 17.11 12.80
C GLY A 107 19.95 17.20 12.35
N PHE A 108 19.19 16.10 12.47
CA PHE A 108 17.73 16.15 12.36
C PHE A 108 17.12 16.63 13.68
N GLU A 109 16.01 17.35 13.59
CA GLU A 109 15.13 17.64 14.72
C GLU A 109 14.16 16.46 14.85
N THR A 110 14.25 15.71 15.97
CA THR A 110 13.47 14.50 16.14
C THR A 110 12.40 14.66 17.22
N ARG A 111 11.24 14.04 17.03
CA ARG A 111 10.18 13.94 18.02
C ARG A 111 9.53 12.57 18.01
N TRP A 112 9.08 12.13 19.18
CA TRP A 112 8.22 10.96 19.30
C TRP A 112 6.76 11.42 19.35
N VAL A 113 5.91 10.82 18.52
CA VAL A 113 4.46 10.97 18.57
C VAL A 113 3.92 9.85 19.43
N ASP A 114 3.28 10.18 20.53
CA ASP A 114 2.66 9.20 21.42
C ASP A 114 1.46 8.52 20.75
N GLY A 115 1.40 7.19 20.80
CA GLY A 115 0.39 6.38 20.15
C GLY A 115 -0.84 6.06 20.99
N ALA A 116 -0.94 6.54 22.23
CA ALA A 116 -2.05 6.21 23.14
C ALA A 116 -3.43 6.55 22.54
N ALA A 117 -3.52 7.65 21.77
CA ALA A 117 -4.77 8.08 21.15
C ALA A 117 -5.30 7.13 20.05
N PHE A 118 -4.45 6.28 19.52
CA PHE A 118 -4.81 5.26 18.52
C PHE A 118 -4.40 3.84 18.93
N GLY A 119 -4.10 3.63 20.23
CA GLY A 119 -3.88 2.33 20.83
C GLY A 119 -2.59 1.62 20.37
N ARG A 120 -1.51 2.37 20.11
CA ARG A 120 -0.20 1.87 19.65
C ARG A 120 0.95 2.53 20.41
N SER A 121 2.19 2.10 20.10
CA SER A 121 3.39 2.69 20.69
C SER A 121 3.58 4.16 20.28
N GLY A 122 3.39 4.47 19.02
CA GLY A 122 3.62 5.79 18.44
C GLY A 122 4.65 5.76 17.31
N HIS A 123 5.09 6.95 16.88
CA HIS A 123 5.92 7.14 15.69
C HIS A 123 7.15 8.00 16.00
N LEU A 124 8.25 7.75 15.29
CA LEU A 124 9.40 8.63 15.26
C LEU A 124 9.31 9.53 14.03
N ILE A 125 9.35 10.83 14.25
CA ILE A 125 9.43 11.84 13.18
C ILE A 125 10.80 12.53 13.27
N ALA A 126 11.48 12.66 12.13
CA ALA A 126 12.74 13.38 12.02
C ALA A 126 12.66 14.40 10.89
N GLU A 127 12.93 15.65 11.18
CA GLU A 127 12.82 16.75 10.23
C GLU A 127 14.17 17.45 10.05
N ARG A 128 14.46 17.81 8.80
CA ARG A 128 15.58 18.64 8.44
C ARG A 128 15.16 19.66 7.40
N SER A 129 15.46 20.91 7.65
CA SER A 129 15.20 22.01 6.72
C SER A 129 16.43 22.28 5.87
N GLY A 130 16.24 22.39 4.56
CA GLY A 130 17.24 22.75 3.57
C GLY A 130 16.63 23.66 2.50
N THR A 131 17.33 23.85 1.39
CA THR A 131 16.90 24.72 0.28
C THR A 131 16.26 23.96 -0.88
N GLY A 132 16.44 22.64 -0.94
CA GLY A 132 15.89 21.78 -2.00
C GLY A 132 14.41 21.42 -1.79
N PRO A 133 13.82 20.75 -2.78
CA PRO A 133 12.47 20.21 -2.68
C PRO A 133 12.31 19.32 -1.44
N ARG A 134 11.17 19.44 -0.75
CA ARG A 134 10.92 18.61 0.43
C ARG A 134 10.58 17.18 0.03
N MET A 135 11.25 16.25 0.68
CA MET A 135 11.03 14.80 0.53
C MET A 135 10.43 14.24 1.82
N LEU A 136 9.39 13.44 1.68
CA LEU A 136 8.90 12.55 2.73
C LEU A 136 9.54 11.19 2.53
N LEU A 137 10.25 10.70 3.55
CA LEU A 137 10.82 9.35 3.58
C LEU A 137 10.05 8.55 4.60
N ILE A 138 9.67 7.32 4.25
CA ILE A 138 8.75 6.50 5.03
C ILE A 138 9.41 5.17 5.36
N GLY A 139 9.36 4.82 6.64
CA GLY A 139 9.75 3.54 7.17
C GLY A 139 8.84 3.14 8.33
N HIS A 140 9.03 1.93 8.89
CA HIS A 140 8.33 1.51 10.09
C HIS A 140 9.22 0.74 11.07
N LEU A 141 8.86 0.84 12.35
CA LEU A 141 9.63 0.31 13.48
C LEU A 141 9.15 -1.06 13.95
N ASP A 142 7.89 -1.35 13.66
CA ASP A 142 7.23 -2.58 14.08
C ASP A 142 7.48 -3.75 13.11
N THR A 143 7.03 -4.92 13.49
CA THR A 143 7.08 -6.16 12.70
C THR A 143 5.87 -7.01 13.02
N VAL A 144 5.53 -7.98 12.17
CA VAL A 144 4.49 -8.99 12.42
C VAL A 144 4.83 -9.95 13.56
N PHE A 145 6.08 -9.96 14.07
CA PHE A 145 6.57 -10.96 15.02
C PHE A 145 6.40 -10.50 16.47
N GLU A 146 5.29 -10.86 17.09
CA GLU A 146 5.00 -10.56 18.48
C GLU A 146 5.96 -11.31 19.46
N PRO A 147 6.05 -10.91 20.74
CA PRO A 147 6.94 -11.56 21.73
C PRO A 147 6.74 -13.06 21.88
N THR A 148 5.57 -13.58 21.53
CA THR A 148 5.26 -15.02 21.56
C THR A 148 5.79 -15.80 20.37
N SER A 149 6.24 -15.12 19.31
CA SER A 149 6.84 -15.76 18.15
C SER A 149 8.15 -16.44 18.54
N PRO A 150 8.46 -17.64 18.04
CA PRO A 150 9.77 -18.28 18.23
C PRO A 150 10.87 -17.56 17.43
N PHE A 151 10.52 -16.76 16.44
CA PHE A 151 11.45 -16.05 15.55
C PHE A 151 11.80 -14.69 16.15
N GLN A 152 12.97 -14.57 16.84
CA GLN A 152 13.29 -13.43 17.68
C GLN A 152 14.69 -12.84 17.48
N LYS A 153 15.57 -13.50 16.72
CA LYS A 153 16.98 -13.16 16.68
C LYS A 153 17.51 -12.98 15.27
N PHE A 154 18.48 -12.08 15.16
CA PHE A 154 19.33 -12.00 13.98
C PHE A 154 20.27 -13.22 13.96
N GLU A 155 20.25 -13.95 12.87
CA GLU A 155 21.10 -15.11 12.65
C GLU A 155 21.83 -14.97 11.33
N LYS A 156 23.15 -14.89 11.36
CA LYS A 156 23.99 -14.93 10.16
C LYS A 156 24.03 -16.37 9.62
N ILE A 157 23.34 -16.63 8.53
CA ILE A 157 23.23 -17.95 7.93
C ILE A 157 24.45 -18.27 7.07
N THR A 158 24.92 -17.28 6.31
CA THR A 158 26.18 -17.34 5.52
C THR A 158 26.89 -16.00 5.61
N ASP A 159 28.03 -15.86 4.92
CA ASP A 159 28.69 -14.55 4.82
C ASP A 159 27.86 -13.51 4.05
N SER A 160 26.89 -13.94 3.27
CA SER A 160 26.08 -13.11 2.40
C SER A 160 24.59 -13.07 2.78
N THR A 161 24.15 -13.81 3.78
CA THR A 161 22.73 -13.87 4.16
C THR A 161 22.56 -13.88 5.67
N ALA A 162 21.55 -13.17 6.14
CA ALA A 162 21.12 -13.18 7.52
C ALA A 162 19.60 -13.32 7.60
N ARG A 163 19.12 -13.97 8.67
CA ARG A 163 17.72 -14.16 8.99
C ARG A 163 17.38 -13.39 10.26
N GLY A 164 16.16 -12.87 10.37
CA GLY A 164 15.70 -12.23 11.60
C GLY A 164 14.43 -11.42 11.42
N PRO A 165 13.66 -11.17 12.48
CA PRO A 165 12.39 -10.47 12.44
C PRO A 165 12.55 -9.00 11.99
N GLY A 166 11.94 -8.65 10.88
CA GLY A 166 12.06 -7.31 10.29
C GLY A 166 13.39 -7.07 9.59
N VAL A 167 14.18 -8.11 9.27
CA VAL A 167 15.50 -7.92 8.67
C VAL A 167 15.41 -7.28 7.28
N ILE A 168 14.31 -7.49 6.56
CA ILE A 168 13.97 -6.78 5.33
C ILE A 168 12.70 -5.95 5.47
N ASP A 169 11.74 -6.39 6.25
CA ASP A 169 10.44 -5.75 6.46
C ASP A 169 10.31 -5.18 7.90
N MET A 170 10.68 -3.85 8.10
CA MET A 170 11.52 -3.12 7.16
C MET A 170 12.73 -2.48 7.86
N LYS A 171 13.22 -3.04 8.98
CA LYS A 171 14.40 -2.50 9.70
C LYS A 171 15.63 -2.38 8.80
N GLY A 172 15.77 -3.29 7.82
CA GLY A 172 16.82 -3.20 6.80
C GLY A 172 16.71 -1.95 5.94
N GLY A 173 15.51 -1.58 5.55
CA GLY A 173 15.22 -0.35 4.82
C GLY A 173 15.47 0.90 5.65
N ASP A 174 15.05 0.90 6.92
CA ASP A 174 15.31 1.99 7.86
C ASP A 174 16.81 2.24 8.04
N VAL A 175 17.57 1.17 8.19
CA VAL A 175 19.05 1.28 8.33
C VAL A 175 19.68 1.76 7.03
N ILE A 176 19.21 1.33 5.84
CA ILE A 176 19.64 1.87 4.54
C ILE A 176 19.39 3.38 4.48
N MET A 177 18.22 3.85 4.91
CA MET A 177 17.88 5.27 4.95
C MET A 177 18.87 6.06 5.81
N ILE A 178 19.16 5.59 7.03
CA ILE A 178 20.12 6.23 7.95
C ILE A 178 21.53 6.22 7.38
N GLN A 179 21.99 5.10 6.79
CA GLN A 179 23.33 5.02 6.18
C GLN A 179 23.45 5.89 4.92
N ALA A 180 22.37 6.05 4.15
CA ALA A 180 22.31 6.99 3.04
C ALA A 180 22.50 8.44 3.55
N PHE A 181 21.85 8.84 4.65
CA PHE A 181 22.08 10.16 5.26
C PHE A 181 23.52 10.35 5.74
N LYS A 182 24.14 9.33 6.33
CA LYS A 182 25.56 9.37 6.74
C LYS A 182 26.50 9.59 5.54
N ALA A 183 26.23 8.90 4.43
CA ALA A 183 27.00 9.07 3.20
C ALA A 183 26.81 10.47 2.60
N LEU A 184 25.59 10.98 2.54
CA LEU A 184 25.26 12.32 2.09
C LEU A 184 25.92 13.40 2.96
N LYS A 185 25.91 13.24 4.30
CA LYS A 185 26.61 14.16 5.22
C LYS A 185 28.11 14.19 4.98
N SER A 186 28.72 13.02 4.77
CA SER A 186 30.17 12.92 4.51
C SER A 186 30.59 13.58 3.20
N ALA A 187 29.70 13.61 2.21
CA ALA A 187 29.91 14.30 0.94
C ALA A 187 29.48 15.77 0.97
N GLY A 188 29.07 16.32 2.12
CA GLY A 188 28.56 17.69 2.27
C GLY A 188 27.24 17.97 1.57
N ALA A 189 26.51 16.93 1.14
CA ALA A 189 25.27 17.06 0.37
C ALA A 189 24.02 17.16 1.26
N LEU A 190 24.04 16.60 2.47
CA LEU A 190 22.87 16.53 3.35
C LEU A 190 22.38 17.91 3.80
N ASP A 191 23.27 18.90 3.93
CA ASP A 191 22.93 20.20 4.52
C ASP A 191 21.98 21.04 3.67
N HIS A 192 21.86 20.75 2.39
CA HIS A 192 20.95 21.42 1.46
C HIS A 192 19.60 20.70 1.27
N MET A 193 19.42 19.54 1.90
CA MET A 193 18.25 18.71 1.69
C MET A 193 17.12 19.06 2.67
N SER A 194 15.90 19.19 2.17
CA SER A 194 14.68 19.31 2.97
C SER A 194 14.04 17.93 3.10
N ILE A 195 14.03 17.38 4.32
CA ILE A 195 13.60 15.99 4.57
C ILE A 195 12.65 15.97 5.76
N THR A 196 11.57 15.21 5.64
CA THR A 196 10.79 14.68 6.76
C THR A 196 10.84 13.17 6.66
N ALA A 197 11.44 12.49 7.63
CA ALA A 197 11.40 11.04 7.74
C ALA A 197 10.38 10.64 8.80
N VAL A 198 9.48 9.74 8.46
CA VAL A 198 8.44 9.18 9.32
C VAL A 198 8.71 7.70 9.46
N PHE A 199 8.88 7.24 10.70
CA PHE A 199 9.01 5.85 11.04
C PHE A 199 7.77 5.46 11.86
N SER A 200 6.82 4.79 11.23
CA SER A 200 5.59 4.34 11.87
C SER A 200 5.88 3.22 12.87
N GLY A 201 5.16 3.18 13.97
CA GLY A 201 5.28 2.07 14.93
C GLY A 201 4.07 1.16 14.92
N ASP A 202 3.33 1.14 13.80
CA ASP A 202 2.08 0.40 13.65
C ASP A 202 1.72 0.14 12.17
N GLU A 203 2.71 -0.02 11.30
CA GLU A 203 2.44 -0.33 9.90
C GLU A 203 1.74 -1.67 9.77
N GLU A 204 2.27 -2.68 10.43
CA GLU A 204 1.83 -4.08 10.36
C GLU A 204 0.44 -4.33 10.96
N ALA A 205 0.07 -3.52 11.94
CA ALA A 205 -1.26 -3.54 12.53
C ALA A 205 -1.70 -2.13 12.92
N ALA A 206 -2.22 -1.39 11.95
CA ALA A 206 -2.53 0.03 12.09
C ALA A 206 -3.45 0.34 13.29
N GLY A 207 -3.09 1.37 14.06
CA GLY A 207 -3.87 1.87 15.17
C GLY A 207 -5.21 2.46 14.75
N ARG A 208 -6.12 2.59 15.71
CA ARG A 208 -7.47 3.13 15.46
C ARG A 208 -7.78 4.25 16.45
N PRO A 209 -8.40 5.34 16.03
CA PRO A 209 -8.85 5.66 14.66
C PRO A 209 -7.67 5.85 13.69
N LEU A 210 -7.82 5.35 12.45
CA LEU A 210 -6.74 5.35 11.45
C LEU A 210 -6.30 6.76 11.05
N GLU A 211 -7.23 7.72 11.01
CA GLU A 211 -6.95 9.13 10.74
C GLU A 211 -6.02 9.77 11.79
N LEU A 212 -6.04 9.31 13.04
CA LEU A 212 -5.10 9.75 14.08
C LEU A 212 -3.74 9.06 13.91
N ALA A 213 -3.75 7.76 13.65
CA ALA A 213 -2.54 6.97 13.45
C ALA A 213 -1.71 7.44 12.24
N ARG A 214 -2.33 7.99 11.21
CA ARG A 214 -1.66 8.48 9.99
C ARG A 214 -1.61 10.00 9.87
N ALA A 215 -2.02 10.74 10.91
CA ALA A 215 -2.12 12.21 10.86
C ALA A 215 -0.79 12.89 10.53
N ASP A 216 0.30 12.48 11.18
CA ASP A 216 1.63 13.09 10.98
C ASP A 216 2.21 12.75 9.60
N LEU A 217 2.06 11.51 9.14
CA LEU A 217 2.46 11.07 7.80
C LEU A 217 1.72 11.88 6.72
N VAL A 218 0.40 12.01 6.84
CA VAL A 218 -0.42 12.81 5.91
C VAL A 218 -0.04 14.30 5.98
N ALA A 219 0.23 14.84 7.17
CA ALA A 219 0.67 16.23 7.32
C ALA A 219 2.03 16.48 6.67
N ALA A 220 2.95 15.52 6.74
CA ALA A 220 4.24 15.56 6.05
C ALA A 220 4.07 15.44 4.53
N ALA A 221 3.21 14.53 4.06
CA ALA A 221 2.92 14.34 2.64
C ALA A 221 2.41 15.62 1.96
N LYS A 222 1.49 16.34 2.62
CA LYS A 222 0.95 17.63 2.13
C LYS A 222 1.99 18.73 1.89
N LYS A 223 3.17 18.60 2.53
CA LYS A 223 4.27 19.57 2.41
C LYS A 223 5.39 19.07 1.49
N SER A 224 5.29 17.84 0.97
CA SER A 224 6.37 17.17 0.26
C SER A 224 6.08 17.04 -1.22
N GLN A 225 7.11 17.16 -2.04
CA GLN A 225 7.05 16.94 -3.49
C GLN A 225 7.25 15.48 -3.86
N TYR A 226 7.96 14.74 -3.01
CA TYR A 226 8.27 13.33 -3.20
C TYR A 226 7.93 12.55 -1.94
N ALA A 227 7.37 11.35 -2.10
CA ALA A 227 7.21 10.36 -1.04
C ALA A 227 7.98 9.09 -1.43
N ILE A 228 8.92 8.68 -0.60
CA ILE A 228 9.80 7.54 -0.86
C ILE A 228 9.68 6.56 0.32
N GLY A 229 9.16 5.36 0.04
CA GLY A 229 9.09 4.27 1.00
C GLY A 229 10.33 3.38 0.93
N PHE A 230 10.77 2.92 2.08
CA PHE A 230 11.95 2.07 2.21
C PHE A 230 11.58 0.60 2.50
N GLU A 231 10.38 0.17 2.02
CA GLU A 231 9.95 -1.22 2.05
C GLU A 231 10.87 -2.13 1.24
N ASP A 232 10.77 -3.43 1.44
CA ASP A 232 11.49 -4.46 0.68
C ASP A 232 10.89 -4.71 -0.72
N GLY A 233 9.59 -4.41 -0.88
CA GLY A 233 8.84 -4.50 -2.14
C GLY A 233 8.57 -5.93 -2.59
N SER A 234 9.34 -6.45 -3.53
CA SER A 234 9.30 -7.85 -3.97
C SER A 234 10.54 -8.64 -3.52
N GLY A 235 11.39 -8.04 -2.70
CA GLY A 235 12.68 -8.57 -2.31
C GLY A 235 13.74 -8.56 -3.41
N ASP A 236 13.37 -8.31 -4.67
CA ASP A 236 14.30 -8.26 -5.80
C ASP A 236 14.82 -6.82 -6.01
N PRO A 237 16.13 -6.57 -5.88
CA PRO A 237 16.71 -5.23 -6.01
C PRO A 237 16.58 -4.63 -7.42
N ARG A 238 16.13 -5.41 -8.41
CA ARG A 238 15.84 -4.99 -9.79
C ARG A 238 14.42 -4.48 -9.96
N THR A 239 13.68 -4.30 -8.86
CA THR A 239 12.30 -3.82 -8.88
C THR A 239 12.11 -2.65 -7.94
N ALA A 240 11.08 -1.84 -8.20
CA ALA A 240 10.56 -0.83 -7.28
C ALA A 240 9.03 -0.74 -7.42
N VAL A 241 8.37 -0.20 -6.42
CA VAL A 241 6.91 -0.12 -6.37
C VAL A 241 6.44 1.29 -6.71
N ILE A 242 5.64 1.40 -7.76
CA ILE A 242 4.99 2.65 -8.19
C ILE A 242 3.47 2.61 -8.03
N SER A 243 2.97 1.49 -7.56
CA SER A 243 1.53 1.27 -7.35
C SER A 243 1.30 0.15 -6.35
N ARG A 244 0.32 0.36 -5.46
CA ARG A 244 -0.13 -0.62 -4.47
C ARG A 244 -1.65 -0.67 -4.48
N ARG A 245 -2.24 -1.85 -4.42
CA ARG A 245 -3.69 -1.95 -4.26
C ARG A 245 -4.07 -1.62 -2.83
N GLY A 246 -5.04 -0.70 -2.69
CA GLY A 246 -5.59 -0.35 -1.40
C GLY A 246 -6.30 -1.53 -0.72
N ALA A 247 -6.60 -1.38 0.56
CA ALA A 247 -7.31 -2.37 1.37
C ALA A 247 -8.53 -1.72 2.03
N THR A 248 -9.72 -2.23 1.75
CA THR A 248 -10.98 -1.78 2.37
C THR A 248 -11.75 -3.02 2.81
N SER A 249 -12.19 -3.05 4.06
CA SER A 249 -13.08 -4.10 4.54
C SER A 249 -14.53 -3.78 4.18
N TRP A 250 -15.36 -4.82 4.02
CA TRP A 250 -16.79 -4.65 3.83
C TRP A 250 -17.60 -5.68 4.61
N THR A 251 -18.80 -5.29 4.98
CA THR A 251 -19.79 -6.17 5.64
C THR A 251 -21.12 -6.09 4.90
N LEU A 252 -21.61 -7.23 4.43
CA LEU A 252 -22.94 -7.39 3.85
C LEU A 252 -23.86 -8.01 4.90
N GLU A 253 -24.93 -7.31 5.23
CA GLU A 253 -25.96 -7.80 6.15
C GLU A 253 -27.27 -7.99 5.40
N SER A 254 -27.84 -9.19 5.46
CA SER A 254 -29.13 -9.50 4.86
C SER A 254 -30.13 -9.99 5.91
N THR A 255 -31.41 -9.65 5.70
CA THR A 255 -32.51 -10.11 6.56
C THR A 255 -33.61 -10.79 5.74
N GLY A 256 -34.39 -11.60 6.39
CA GLY A 256 -35.57 -12.25 5.83
C GLY A 256 -36.63 -12.55 6.90
N ILE A 257 -37.80 -12.98 6.50
CA ILE A 257 -38.90 -13.36 7.42
C ILE A 257 -38.74 -14.82 7.83
N PRO A 258 -38.53 -15.13 9.13
CA PRO A 258 -38.44 -16.51 9.59
C PRO A 258 -39.83 -17.19 9.54
N ALA A 259 -39.87 -18.39 8.96
CA ALA A 259 -41.05 -19.21 8.86
C ALA A 259 -40.69 -20.71 8.79
N HIS A 260 -41.64 -21.61 8.86
CA HIS A 260 -41.37 -23.03 8.55
C HIS A 260 -40.88 -23.18 7.11
N SER A 261 -39.90 -24.02 6.85
CA SER A 261 -39.25 -24.17 5.54
C SER A 261 -40.22 -24.48 4.38
N SER A 262 -41.33 -25.15 4.64
CA SER A 262 -42.37 -25.41 3.63
C SER A 262 -43.11 -24.15 3.16
N GLN A 263 -42.88 -23.01 3.81
CA GLN A 263 -43.52 -21.72 3.48
C GLN A 263 -42.57 -20.77 2.72
N ILE A 264 -41.35 -21.18 2.48
CA ILE A 264 -40.39 -20.39 1.68
C ILE A 264 -40.96 -20.14 0.27
N PHE A 265 -40.68 -18.98 -0.29
CA PHE A 265 -41.16 -18.46 -1.58
C PHE A 265 -42.64 -18.09 -1.63
N ARG A 266 -43.37 -18.19 -0.52
CA ARG A 266 -44.72 -17.61 -0.44
C ARG A 266 -44.64 -16.09 -0.55
N SER A 267 -45.69 -15.49 -1.11
CA SER A 267 -45.77 -14.03 -1.33
C SER A 267 -45.75 -13.18 -0.05
N ASP A 268 -45.95 -13.78 1.12
CA ASP A 268 -45.86 -13.12 2.43
C ASP A 268 -44.62 -13.48 3.25
N ILE A 269 -43.79 -14.42 2.80
CA ILE A 269 -42.58 -14.89 3.46
C ILE A 269 -41.32 -14.52 2.67
N GLY A 270 -41.31 -14.77 1.35
CA GLY A 270 -40.14 -14.51 0.51
C GLY A 270 -39.02 -15.55 0.63
N ASP A 271 -37.82 -15.16 0.27
CA ASP A 271 -36.68 -16.06 -0.02
C ASP A 271 -35.76 -16.31 1.19
N GLY A 272 -35.83 -15.47 2.21
CA GLY A 272 -34.99 -15.56 3.39
C GLY A 272 -33.55 -14.98 3.17
N ALA A 273 -32.88 -14.71 4.28
CA ALA A 273 -31.64 -13.97 4.30
C ALA A 273 -30.47 -14.66 3.58
N ILE A 274 -30.43 -16.00 3.57
CA ILE A 274 -29.30 -16.73 2.92
C ILE A 274 -29.40 -16.61 1.40
N PHE A 275 -30.59 -16.75 0.79
CA PHE A 275 -30.76 -16.56 -0.65
C PHE A 275 -30.50 -15.10 -1.06
N GLU A 276 -30.90 -14.14 -0.24
CA GLU A 276 -30.61 -12.72 -0.48
C GLU A 276 -29.10 -12.45 -0.51
N SER A 277 -28.35 -12.94 0.48
CA SER A 277 -26.89 -12.81 0.48
C SER A 277 -26.25 -13.51 -0.72
N ALA A 278 -26.71 -14.72 -1.08
CA ALA A 278 -26.20 -15.46 -2.23
C ALA A 278 -26.42 -14.68 -3.54
N ARG A 279 -27.61 -14.08 -3.73
CA ARG A 279 -27.91 -13.21 -4.87
C ARG A 279 -26.96 -12.01 -4.94
N ALA A 280 -26.75 -11.33 -3.80
CA ALA A 280 -25.88 -10.16 -3.76
C ALA A 280 -24.43 -10.54 -4.08
N LEU A 281 -23.90 -11.61 -3.48
CA LEU A 281 -22.54 -12.11 -3.73
C LEU A 281 -22.34 -12.52 -5.19
N GLU A 282 -23.30 -13.24 -5.78
CA GLU A 282 -23.23 -13.59 -7.21
C GLU A 282 -23.31 -12.34 -8.09
N GLY A 283 -24.12 -11.36 -7.70
CA GLY A 283 -24.15 -10.06 -8.36
C GLY A 283 -22.81 -9.33 -8.32
N PHE A 284 -22.12 -9.34 -7.19
CA PHE A 284 -20.76 -8.79 -7.08
C PHE A 284 -19.80 -9.53 -8.02
N ARG A 285 -19.80 -10.85 -7.95
CA ARG A 285 -18.92 -11.69 -8.77
C ARG A 285 -19.14 -11.45 -10.27
N SER A 286 -20.38 -11.49 -10.72
CA SER A 286 -20.72 -11.36 -12.14
C SER A 286 -20.40 -9.97 -12.71
N ARG A 287 -20.45 -8.90 -11.89
CA ARG A 287 -20.27 -7.53 -12.36
C ARG A 287 -18.84 -7.02 -12.20
N LEU A 288 -18.05 -7.54 -11.26
CA LEU A 288 -16.75 -6.97 -10.87
C LEU A 288 -15.57 -7.92 -11.09
N SER A 289 -15.75 -9.24 -11.22
CA SER A 289 -14.64 -10.20 -11.24
C SER A 289 -13.73 -10.12 -12.46
N THR A 290 -14.16 -9.43 -13.53
CA THR A 290 -13.37 -9.23 -14.75
C THR A 290 -12.61 -7.91 -14.78
N GLU A 291 -12.78 -7.06 -13.76
CA GLU A 291 -12.03 -5.80 -13.69
C GLU A 291 -10.56 -6.06 -13.36
N GLN A 292 -9.68 -5.55 -14.20
CA GLN A 292 -8.24 -5.71 -14.01
C GLN A 292 -7.78 -5.02 -12.71
N TYR A 293 -6.95 -5.73 -11.94
CA TYR A 293 -6.41 -5.28 -10.65
C TYR A 293 -7.43 -5.11 -9.52
N LEU A 294 -8.71 -5.36 -9.75
CA LEU A 294 -9.72 -5.41 -8.71
C LEU A 294 -9.84 -6.84 -8.17
N THR A 295 -9.77 -6.98 -6.86
CA THR A 295 -10.14 -8.22 -6.19
C THR A 295 -11.04 -7.93 -5.00
N PHE A 296 -11.99 -8.80 -4.73
CA PHE A 296 -12.82 -8.76 -3.54
C PHE A 296 -13.10 -10.20 -3.08
N ASN A 297 -13.06 -10.39 -1.79
CA ASN A 297 -13.17 -11.72 -1.20
C ASN A 297 -14.25 -11.72 -0.10
N PRO A 298 -15.30 -12.55 -0.20
CA PRO A 298 -16.15 -12.90 0.94
C PRO A 298 -15.41 -13.93 1.79
N GLY A 299 -14.66 -13.44 2.82
CA GLY A 299 -13.78 -14.29 3.60
C GLY A 299 -14.46 -15.10 4.70
N TYR A 300 -15.58 -14.57 5.23
CA TYR A 300 -16.30 -15.21 6.34
C TYR A 300 -17.79 -14.90 6.27
N ALA A 301 -18.64 -15.89 6.56
CA ALA A 301 -20.09 -15.74 6.54
C ALA A 301 -20.75 -16.52 7.70
N ILE A 302 -21.73 -15.89 8.34
CA ILE A 302 -22.57 -16.53 9.38
C ILE A 302 -24.03 -16.21 9.10
N GLY A 303 -24.91 -17.22 9.25
CA GLY A 303 -26.35 -17.03 8.97
C GLY A 303 -27.23 -18.04 9.67
N GLY A 304 -28.49 -17.66 9.85
CA GLY A 304 -29.50 -18.51 10.52
C GLY A 304 -30.69 -17.73 11.03
N THR A 305 -31.30 -18.23 12.09
CA THR A 305 -32.44 -17.58 12.78
C THR A 305 -32.02 -16.67 13.91
N ASP A 306 -30.83 -16.88 14.47
CA ASP A 306 -30.18 -16.03 15.49
C ASP A 306 -28.70 -15.85 15.13
N VAL A 307 -28.29 -14.61 14.87
CA VAL A 307 -26.90 -14.24 14.54
C VAL A 307 -26.43 -13.21 15.55
N ARG A 308 -25.31 -13.51 16.20
CA ARG A 308 -24.66 -12.62 17.16
C ARG A 308 -23.27 -12.24 16.61
N LYS A 309 -23.15 -10.99 16.19
CA LYS A 309 -21.88 -10.45 15.73
C LYS A 309 -20.94 -10.22 16.92
N ASP A 310 -19.64 -10.47 16.73
CA ASP A 310 -18.62 -9.97 17.64
C ASP A 310 -18.55 -8.44 17.51
N SER A 311 -18.48 -7.74 18.63
CA SER A 311 -18.41 -6.26 18.65
C SER A 311 -16.99 -5.72 18.48
N THR A 312 -15.97 -6.59 18.57
CA THR A 312 -14.56 -6.19 18.58
C THR A 312 -13.82 -6.55 17.31
N GLN A 313 -14.32 -7.53 16.56
CA GLN A 313 -13.68 -8.04 15.34
C GLN A 313 -14.71 -8.63 14.37
N PRO A 314 -14.38 -8.74 13.07
CA PRO A 314 -15.20 -9.47 12.12
C PRO A 314 -15.38 -10.91 12.57
N GLY A 315 -16.66 -11.33 12.80
CA GLY A 315 -16.95 -12.66 13.31
C GLY A 315 -18.25 -12.73 14.09
N GLY A 316 -18.45 -13.84 14.77
CA GLY A 316 -19.63 -14.06 15.60
C GLY A 316 -20.08 -15.51 15.66
N THR A 317 -21.30 -15.72 16.21
CA THR A 317 -21.94 -17.03 16.28
C THR A 317 -23.32 -16.98 15.61
N ALA A 318 -23.74 -18.10 15.06
CA ALA A 318 -25.07 -18.24 14.46
C ALA A 318 -25.75 -19.55 14.91
N PHE A 319 -27.05 -19.49 15.03
CA PHE A 319 -27.90 -20.65 15.25
C PHE A 319 -29.05 -20.67 14.23
N GLY A 320 -29.38 -21.84 13.74
CA GLY A 320 -30.49 -22.07 12.83
C GLY A 320 -30.97 -23.52 12.87
N LYS A 321 -32.15 -23.76 12.29
CA LYS A 321 -32.68 -25.09 12.07
C LYS A 321 -32.94 -25.29 10.57
N SER A 322 -32.66 -26.49 10.06
CA SER A 322 -32.81 -26.81 8.64
C SER A 322 -34.25 -26.65 8.10
N ASN A 323 -35.24 -26.70 9.00
CA ASN A 323 -36.65 -26.53 8.66
C ASN A 323 -37.19 -25.12 8.97
N VAL A 324 -36.34 -24.11 9.09
CA VAL A 324 -36.72 -22.70 9.31
C VAL A 324 -36.06 -21.81 8.28
N VAL A 325 -36.84 -20.92 7.65
CA VAL A 325 -36.34 -19.88 6.74
C VAL A 325 -35.37 -18.95 7.51
N SER A 326 -34.20 -18.69 6.96
CA SER A 326 -33.18 -17.88 7.63
C SER A 326 -33.63 -16.44 7.82
N LYS A 327 -33.44 -15.92 9.03
CA LYS A 327 -33.76 -14.53 9.39
C LYS A 327 -32.67 -13.57 9.08
N GLN A 328 -31.40 -13.97 9.27
CA GLN A 328 -30.22 -13.11 9.12
C GLN A 328 -29.07 -13.84 8.46
N MET A 329 -28.26 -13.09 7.70
CA MET A 329 -26.95 -13.51 7.23
C MET A 329 -26.02 -12.31 7.22
N VAL A 330 -24.80 -12.51 7.71
CA VAL A 330 -23.74 -11.51 7.68
C VAL A 330 -22.53 -12.10 6.96
N VAL A 331 -22.00 -11.35 6.01
CA VAL A 331 -20.79 -11.72 5.28
C VAL A 331 -19.75 -10.63 5.46
N TYR A 332 -18.55 -11.02 5.85
CA TYR A 332 -17.40 -10.15 5.99
C TYR A 332 -16.41 -10.41 4.85
N GLY A 333 -15.85 -9.35 4.30
CA GLY A 333 -14.90 -9.46 3.21
C GLY A 333 -13.94 -8.29 3.11
N ASP A 334 -13.02 -8.39 2.17
CA ASP A 334 -12.14 -7.30 1.78
C ASP A 334 -12.27 -6.98 0.28
N ILE A 335 -11.81 -5.78 -0.09
CA ILE A 335 -11.70 -5.34 -1.48
C ILE A 335 -10.35 -4.66 -1.67
N ARG A 336 -9.68 -4.99 -2.77
CA ARG A 336 -8.41 -4.41 -3.20
C ARG A 336 -8.58 -3.76 -4.56
N ALA A 337 -8.32 -2.46 -4.64
CA ALA A 337 -8.43 -1.68 -5.88
C ALA A 337 -7.12 -0.92 -6.14
N LEU A 338 -6.82 -0.66 -7.42
CA LEU A 338 -5.57 -0.02 -7.83
C LEU A 338 -5.65 1.51 -7.80
N SER A 339 -6.85 2.09 -7.85
CA SER A 339 -7.04 3.53 -7.77
C SER A 339 -8.24 3.91 -6.91
N PRO A 340 -8.30 5.16 -6.39
CA PRO A 340 -9.46 5.67 -5.68
C PRO A 340 -10.74 5.62 -6.51
N GLU A 341 -10.66 5.89 -7.82
CA GLU A 341 -11.80 5.86 -8.75
C GLU A 341 -12.33 4.44 -8.92
N GLN A 342 -11.44 3.44 -9.08
CA GLN A 342 -11.83 2.04 -9.17
C GLN A 342 -12.50 1.58 -7.87
N LEU A 343 -11.94 1.95 -6.71
CA LEU A 343 -12.54 1.63 -5.42
C LEU A 343 -13.93 2.25 -5.27
N ALA A 344 -14.09 3.53 -5.62
CA ALA A 344 -15.37 4.23 -5.54
C ALA A 344 -16.41 3.61 -6.48
N SER A 345 -16.02 3.25 -7.71
CA SER A 345 -16.87 2.56 -8.69
C SER A 345 -17.34 1.21 -8.15
N ALA A 346 -16.40 0.38 -7.66
CA ALA A 346 -16.71 -0.93 -7.11
C ALA A 346 -17.68 -0.84 -5.90
N LYS A 347 -17.43 0.08 -4.97
CA LYS A 347 -18.33 0.35 -3.83
C LYS A 347 -19.73 0.75 -4.31
N THR A 348 -19.84 1.55 -5.35
CA THR A 348 -21.11 1.99 -5.92
C THR A 348 -21.87 0.82 -6.54
N VAL A 349 -21.20 -0.03 -7.31
CA VAL A 349 -21.78 -1.25 -7.89
C VAL A 349 -22.26 -2.19 -6.79
N MET A 350 -21.43 -2.45 -5.78
CA MET A 350 -21.82 -3.33 -4.65
C MET A 350 -23.03 -2.80 -3.88
N ARG A 351 -23.08 -1.47 -3.60
CA ARG A 351 -24.26 -0.85 -2.97
C ARG A 351 -25.51 -0.99 -3.81
N SER A 352 -25.41 -0.76 -5.12
CA SER A 352 -26.55 -0.90 -6.04
C SER A 352 -27.09 -2.32 -6.08
N ILE A 353 -26.22 -3.33 -6.09
CA ILE A 353 -26.60 -4.73 -6.07
C ILE A 353 -27.25 -5.09 -4.72
N ALA A 354 -26.67 -4.66 -3.59
CA ALA A 354 -27.24 -4.92 -2.28
C ALA A 354 -28.65 -4.29 -2.14
N ALA A 355 -28.85 -3.10 -2.66
CA ALA A 355 -30.16 -2.41 -2.58
C ALA A 355 -31.30 -3.07 -3.39
N ALA A 356 -30.97 -3.93 -4.36
CA ALA A 356 -31.97 -4.62 -5.20
C ALA A 356 -32.39 -5.98 -4.60
N SER A 357 -32.95 -5.96 -3.40
CA SER A 357 -33.29 -7.16 -2.61
C SER A 357 -34.38 -8.01 -3.21
N LEU A 358 -34.40 -9.32 -2.89
CA LEU A 358 -35.45 -10.27 -3.17
C LEU A 358 -36.73 -9.93 -2.36
N PRO A 359 -37.89 -10.45 -2.75
CA PRO A 359 -39.14 -10.22 -2.02
C PRO A 359 -39.01 -10.54 -0.52
N HIS A 360 -39.51 -9.61 0.32
CA HIS A 360 -39.51 -9.74 1.79
C HIS A 360 -38.14 -9.96 2.44
N THR A 361 -37.07 -9.53 1.73
CA THR A 361 -35.74 -9.49 2.28
C THR A 361 -35.17 -8.06 2.26
N THR A 362 -34.12 -7.82 3.00
CA THR A 362 -33.32 -6.60 2.89
C THR A 362 -31.83 -6.94 2.82
N SER A 363 -31.08 -6.12 2.17
CA SER A 363 -29.62 -6.25 2.14
C SER A 363 -28.97 -4.87 2.21
N ALA A 364 -27.94 -4.74 3.03
CA ALA A 364 -27.15 -3.52 3.16
C ALA A 364 -25.66 -3.88 3.20
N ILE A 365 -24.83 -3.05 2.56
CA ILE A 365 -23.38 -3.20 2.60
C ILE A 365 -22.72 -1.95 3.18
N THR A 366 -21.83 -2.14 4.13
CA THR A 366 -20.99 -1.12 4.73
C THR A 366 -19.53 -1.34 4.35
N PHE A 367 -18.74 -0.27 4.37
CA PHE A 367 -17.31 -0.31 4.06
C PHE A 367 -16.53 0.41 5.16
N GLU A 368 -15.41 -0.16 5.52
CA GLU A 368 -14.43 0.45 6.41
C GLU A 368 -13.12 0.58 5.65
N ASP A 369 -12.71 1.82 5.36
CA ASP A 369 -11.50 2.10 4.61
C ASP A 369 -10.27 1.88 5.48
N GLY A 370 -9.31 1.13 4.93
CA GLY A 370 -7.96 0.94 5.47
C GLY A 370 -6.94 1.72 4.65
N TYR A 371 -5.96 1.01 4.12
CA TYR A 371 -4.92 1.61 3.27
C TYR A 371 -5.50 2.10 1.94
N PRO A 372 -5.29 3.37 1.56
CA PRO A 372 -5.73 3.86 0.25
C PRO A 372 -4.93 3.22 -0.89
N PRO A 373 -5.46 3.21 -2.12
CA PRO A 373 -4.67 2.81 -3.29
C PRO A 373 -3.54 3.79 -3.58
N LEU A 374 -2.37 3.29 -3.96
CA LEU A 374 -1.32 4.03 -4.64
C LEU A 374 -1.45 3.79 -6.15
N ALA A 375 -2.07 4.70 -6.87
CA ALA A 375 -2.24 4.59 -8.31
C ALA A 375 -0.91 4.82 -9.07
N PRO A 376 -0.67 4.13 -10.21
CA PRO A 376 0.55 4.28 -11.01
C PRO A 376 0.53 5.57 -11.85
N THR A 377 0.76 6.71 -11.22
CA THR A 377 0.72 8.03 -11.86
C THR A 377 1.90 8.26 -12.83
N ALA A 378 1.80 9.29 -13.67
CA ALA A 378 2.93 9.74 -14.48
C ALA A 378 4.10 10.23 -13.62
N GLY A 379 3.82 10.83 -12.45
CA GLY A 379 4.81 11.23 -11.46
C GLY A 379 5.59 10.05 -10.90
N ASN A 380 4.88 8.98 -10.49
CA ASN A 380 5.50 7.77 -9.97
C ASN A 380 6.38 7.08 -11.03
N ARG A 381 5.96 7.07 -12.29
CA ARG A 381 6.77 6.54 -13.40
C ARG A 381 8.06 7.36 -13.63
N ARG A 382 7.99 8.69 -13.45
CA ARG A 382 9.20 9.55 -13.52
C ARG A 382 10.18 9.24 -12.39
N LEU A 383 9.70 9.01 -11.17
CA LEU A 383 10.55 8.58 -10.05
C LEU A 383 11.21 7.23 -10.34
N LEU A 384 10.45 6.26 -10.83
CA LEU A 384 11.00 4.96 -11.24
C LEU A 384 12.09 5.12 -12.30
N ALA A 385 11.86 5.95 -13.33
CA ALA A 385 12.85 6.18 -14.38
C ALA A 385 14.12 6.83 -13.83
N LEU A 386 14.01 7.76 -12.88
CA LEU A 386 15.17 8.35 -12.21
C LEU A 386 15.91 7.32 -11.33
N TYR A 387 15.18 6.50 -10.60
CA TYR A 387 15.73 5.45 -9.75
C TYR A 387 16.46 4.37 -10.58
N ASP A 388 15.87 3.97 -11.72
CA ASP A 388 16.50 3.10 -12.71
C ASP A 388 17.77 3.74 -13.30
N GLN A 389 17.73 5.03 -13.62
CA GLN A 389 18.90 5.74 -14.14
C GLN A 389 20.04 5.75 -13.12
N VAL A 390 19.75 6.02 -11.83
CA VAL A 390 20.75 5.94 -10.75
C VAL A 390 21.37 4.54 -10.66
N SER A 391 20.53 3.50 -10.74
CA SER A 391 21.00 2.10 -10.73
C SER A 391 21.99 1.84 -11.87
N ARG A 392 21.65 2.25 -13.08
CA ARG A 392 22.52 2.08 -14.27
C ARG A 392 23.80 2.91 -14.20
N ASP A 393 23.73 4.14 -13.69
CA ASP A 393 24.90 5.00 -13.55
C ASP A 393 25.89 4.45 -12.52
N LEU A 394 25.39 3.74 -11.49
CA LEU A 394 26.19 2.93 -10.57
C LEU A 394 26.76 1.65 -11.20
N GLY A 395 26.43 1.37 -12.47
CA GLY A 395 26.79 0.13 -13.16
C GLY A 395 25.94 -1.08 -12.75
N TYR A 396 24.83 -0.85 -12.02
CA TYR A 396 23.94 -1.92 -11.57
C TYR A 396 22.92 -2.27 -12.67
N TRP A 397 21.98 -3.11 -12.33
CA TRP A 397 20.91 -3.61 -13.20
C TRP A 397 19.82 -2.56 -13.44
N HIS A 398 19.01 -2.80 -14.46
CA HIS A 398 17.75 -2.07 -14.67
C HIS A 398 16.79 -2.32 -13.53
N VAL A 399 16.01 -1.26 -13.18
CA VAL A 399 14.93 -1.33 -12.21
C VAL A 399 13.58 -1.15 -12.91
N VAL A 400 12.68 -2.11 -12.71
CA VAL A 400 11.33 -2.12 -13.30
C VAL A 400 10.25 -2.07 -12.21
N ALA A 401 9.02 -1.72 -12.61
CA ALA A 401 7.90 -1.70 -11.69
C ALA A 401 7.50 -3.12 -11.25
N VAL A 402 7.19 -3.30 -9.96
CA VAL A 402 6.50 -4.49 -9.46
C VAL A 402 5.09 -4.56 -10.04
N ASP A 403 4.62 -5.76 -10.40
CA ASP A 403 3.23 -5.98 -10.77
C ASP A 403 2.31 -5.60 -9.59
N PRO A 404 1.29 -4.74 -9.78
CA PRO A 404 0.37 -4.34 -8.73
C PRO A 404 -0.32 -5.51 -8.01
N MET A 405 -0.46 -6.66 -8.68
CA MET A 405 -1.03 -7.88 -8.07
C MET A 405 -0.11 -8.49 -7.00
N ARG A 406 1.18 -8.13 -7.02
CA ARG A 406 2.21 -8.63 -6.09
C ARG A 406 2.65 -7.60 -5.06
N ALA A 407 2.15 -6.38 -5.14
CA ALA A 407 2.42 -5.32 -4.18
C ALA A 407 1.28 -5.24 -3.16
N GLY A 408 1.56 -5.55 -1.89
CA GLY A 408 0.65 -5.36 -0.76
C GLY A 408 0.39 -3.88 -0.47
N ALA A 409 -0.47 -3.58 0.49
CA ALA A 409 -0.63 -2.22 1.01
C ALA A 409 0.60 -1.81 1.83
N ALA A 410 0.93 -0.53 1.88
CA ALA A 410 1.98 0.03 2.73
C ALA A 410 1.75 1.54 2.99
N ASP A 411 2.44 2.08 3.98
CA ASP A 411 2.24 3.45 4.47
C ASP A 411 2.45 4.54 3.38
N VAL A 412 3.26 4.29 2.37
CA VAL A 412 3.42 5.21 1.21
C VAL A 412 2.08 5.54 0.54
N SER A 413 1.11 4.64 0.63
CA SER A 413 -0.22 4.82 0.06
C SER A 413 -0.98 6.01 0.70
N PHE A 414 -0.73 6.32 1.97
CA PHE A 414 -1.33 7.49 2.63
C PHE A 414 -0.76 8.81 2.13
N ALA A 415 0.45 8.80 1.56
CA ALA A 415 1.03 9.99 0.94
C ALA A 415 0.46 10.25 -0.48
N ALA A 416 0.03 9.21 -1.18
CA ALA A 416 -0.38 9.27 -2.58
C ALA A 416 -1.41 10.36 -2.93
N PRO A 417 -2.47 10.64 -2.13
CA PRO A 417 -3.44 11.69 -2.44
C PRO A 417 -2.88 13.11 -2.34
N PHE A 418 -1.73 13.31 -1.71
CA PHE A 418 -1.20 14.62 -1.34
C PHE A 418 0.15 14.93 -1.99
N THR A 419 0.88 13.93 -2.43
CA THR A 419 2.23 14.05 -2.98
C THR A 419 2.22 13.76 -4.48
N PRO A 420 2.76 14.66 -5.34
CA PRO A 420 2.70 14.48 -6.80
C PRO A 420 3.40 13.23 -7.32
N MET A 421 4.41 12.75 -6.59
CA MET A 421 5.25 11.62 -6.99
C MET A 421 5.56 10.73 -5.79
N ALA A 422 5.29 9.43 -5.92
CA ALA A 422 5.62 8.43 -4.92
C ALA A 422 6.35 7.23 -5.53
N LEU A 423 7.31 6.70 -4.80
CA LEU A 423 8.06 5.48 -5.12
C LEU A 423 8.27 4.71 -3.83
N ASP A 424 8.21 3.39 -3.90
CA ASP A 424 8.45 2.54 -2.74
C ASP A 424 9.38 1.37 -3.11
N ALA A 425 9.75 0.55 -2.13
CA ALA A 425 10.72 -0.53 -2.28
C ALA A 425 12.15 -0.03 -2.56
N VAL A 426 12.58 0.96 -1.77
CA VAL A 426 13.97 1.46 -1.79
C VAL A 426 14.82 0.77 -0.71
N GLY A 427 14.22 -0.15 0.05
CA GLY A 427 14.84 -0.84 1.17
C GLY A 427 15.73 -2.02 0.82
N LEU A 428 15.91 -2.94 1.78
CA LEU A 428 16.84 -4.06 1.68
C LEU A 428 16.22 -5.23 0.93
N ALA A 429 16.96 -5.80 0.01
CA ALA A 429 16.56 -6.98 -0.75
C ALA A 429 16.67 -8.26 0.07
N GLY A 430 15.74 -9.18 -0.19
CA GLY A 430 15.69 -10.47 0.49
C GLY A 430 14.51 -11.32 0.04
N TRP A 431 14.03 -12.18 0.91
CA TRP A 431 12.90 -13.08 0.62
C TRP A 431 12.25 -13.59 1.90
N ASP A 432 11.04 -14.14 1.74
CA ASP A 432 10.25 -14.79 2.80
C ASP A 432 9.85 -13.83 3.95
N ASP A 433 9.60 -12.54 3.65
CA ASP A 433 8.96 -11.60 4.55
C ASP A 433 7.69 -12.19 5.18
N HIS A 434 7.27 -11.69 6.37
CA HIS A 434 6.14 -12.20 7.13
C HIS A 434 6.18 -13.68 7.50
N THR A 435 7.33 -14.36 7.36
CA THR A 435 7.54 -15.76 7.79
C THR A 435 8.73 -15.89 8.71
N ASP A 436 8.82 -17.01 9.45
CA ASP A 436 9.98 -17.36 10.28
C ASP A 436 11.26 -17.68 9.48
N LYS A 437 11.21 -17.44 8.17
CA LYS A 437 12.32 -17.59 7.22
C LYS A 437 12.76 -16.28 6.60
N GLU A 438 12.24 -15.16 7.06
CA GLU A 438 12.58 -13.82 6.57
C GLU A 438 14.10 -13.64 6.53
N THR A 439 14.63 -13.42 5.34
CA THR A 439 16.07 -13.46 5.05
C THR A 439 16.51 -12.28 4.20
N ALA A 440 17.57 -11.60 4.63
CA ALA A 440 18.22 -10.52 3.88
C ALA A 440 19.39 -11.02 3.04
N ASP A 441 19.55 -10.50 1.83
CA ASP A 441 20.78 -10.59 1.05
C ASP A 441 21.73 -9.45 1.45
N LEU A 442 22.67 -9.74 2.35
CA LEU A 442 23.61 -8.75 2.88
C LEU A 442 24.56 -8.16 1.82
N ARG A 443 24.74 -8.84 0.66
CA ARG A 443 25.52 -8.32 -0.47
C ARG A 443 24.87 -7.07 -1.07
N MET A 444 23.55 -6.93 -0.90
CA MET A 444 22.76 -5.82 -1.43
C MET A 444 22.80 -4.59 -0.52
N PHE A 445 23.21 -4.71 0.74
CA PHE A 445 23.14 -3.61 1.70
C PHE A 445 23.90 -2.36 1.23
N ALA A 446 25.19 -2.45 0.94
CA ALA A 446 25.98 -1.31 0.45
C ALA A 446 25.52 -0.82 -0.95
N PRO A 447 25.26 -1.68 -1.96
CA PRO A 447 24.73 -1.24 -3.24
C PRO A 447 23.41 -0.49 -3.16
N LEU A 448 22.45 -0.95 -2.36
CA LEU A 448 21.16 -0.29 -2.20
C LEU A 448 21.30 1.01 -1.42
N THR A 449 22.19 1.08 -0.43
CA THR A 449 22.52 2.32 0.28
C THR A 449 23.10 3.36 -0.69
N LYS A 450 24.03 2.99 -1.58
CA LYS A 450 24.59 3.88 -2.62
C LYS A 450 23.48 4.39 -3.54
N ARG A 451 22.63 3.48 -4.02
CA ARG A 451 21.51 3.83 -4.92
C ARG A 451 20.54 4.78 -4.23
N ALA A 452 20.14 4.50 -2.99
CA ALA A 452 19.26 5.36 -2.21
C ALA A 452 19.88 6.75 -1.99
N ALA A 453 21.15 6.84 -1.57
CA ALA A 453 21.82 8.10 -1.30
C ALA A 453 21.92 8.99 -2.56
N ILE A 454 22.33 8.43 -3.72
CA ILE A 454 22.41 9.19 -4.97
C ILE A 454 21.02 9.56 -5.48
N PHE A 455 20.02 8.68 -5.33
CA PHE A 455 18.64 8.97 -5.72
C PHE A 455 18.11 10.18 -4.93
N LEU A 456 18.26 10.19 -3.61
CA LEU A 456 17.85 11.30 -2.76
C LEU A 456 18.62 12.59 -3.10
N TYR A 457 19.93 12.48 -3.39
CA TYR A 457 20.73 13.62 -3.84
C TYR A 457 20.18 14.23 -5.13
N ARG A 458 19.91 13.41 -6.15
CA ARG A 458 19.32 13.88 -7.42
C ARG A 458 17.96 14.53 -7.22
N LEU A 459 17.11 13.98 -6.36
CA LEU A 459 15.83 14.59 -6.03
C LEU A 459 15.99 15.97 -5.37
N SER A 460 16.98 16.11 -4.48
CA SER A 460 17.23 17.38 -3.77
C SER A 460 17.74 18.52 -4.66
N THR A 461 18.34 18.17 -5.81
CA THR A 461 18.92 19.13 -6.76
C THR A 461 18.02 19.45 -7.96
N GLN A 462 16.88 18.77 -8.10
CA GLN A 462 15.91 19.09 -9.15
C GLN A 462 15.21 20.42 -8.87
N ALA A 463 14.94 21.17 -9.94
CA ALA A 463 14.08 22.35 -9.79
C ALA A 463 12.69 21.93 -9.30
N PRO A 464 12.06 22.72 -8.43
CA PRO A 464 10.66 22.48 -8.06
C PRO A 464 9.78 22.46 -9.31
N HIS A 465 8.96 21.44 -9.45
CA HIS A 465 8.00 21.27 -10.57
C HIS A 465 6.67 21.91 -10.25
#